data_293364a96e180965d738ca87b0528c48
#
_entry.id   293364a96e180965d738ca87b0528c48
#
_cell.length_a   1.000
_cell.length_b   1.000
_cell.length_c   1.000
_cell.angle_alpha   90.00
_cell.angle_beta   90.00
_cell.angle_gamma   90.00
#
_symmetry.space_group_name_H-M   'P 1'
#
loop_
_entity.id
_entity.type
_entity.pdbx_description
1 polymer ?
#
loop_
_entity_poly.entity_id
_entity_poly.type
_entity_poly.pdbx_seq_one_letter_code
_entity_poly.pdbx_strand_id
1 'polypeptide(L)'
;FAAMNVATGEVLHDTKARHSSKEVLDFFKFIDASVSKELDVHVVLDNLSAHKAAPIATWLAHPQRARWHLHFTPTSSSWLNLVESWFSQLTNRRLKKGTFSSVAQLKDAIGIWTKSWNEDPQPFIWKKAADEIITKVKRGRTKLALVNSETHH
;
A
#
# COMPACT_ATOMS: atom_id res chain seq x y z
N PHE A 1 -2.61 2.68 -8.27
CA PHE A 1 -2.78 2.56 -6.83
C PHE A 1 -3.54 1.29 -6.49
N ALA A 2 -3.19 0.65 -5.38
CA ALA A 2 -3.92 -0.50 -4.86
C ALA A 2 -3.88 -0.49 -3.33
N ALA A 3 -4.94 -0.97 -2.70
CA ALA A 3 -5.03 -1.21 -1.27
C ALA A 3 -5.59 -2.62 -1.03
N MET A 4 -4.93 -3.38 -0.18
CA MET A 4 -5.37 -4.73 0.19
C MET A 4 -6.01 -4.70 1.57
N ASN A 5 -7.21 -5.24 1.67
CA ASN A 5 -7.83 -5.51 2.95
C ASN A 5 -7.14 -6.74 3.58
N VAL A 6 -6.46 -6.53 4.70
CA VAL A 6 -5.67 -7.59 5.36
C VAL A 6 -6.56 -8.72 5.89
N ALA A 7 -7.77 -8.39 6.30
CA ALA A 7 -8.71 -9.36 6.87
C ALA A 7 -9.36 -10.27 5.82
N THR A 8 -9.65 -9.73 4.63
CA THR A 8 -10.34 -10.49 3.56
C THR A 8 -9.40 -10.91 2.43
N GLY A 9 -8.28 -10.20 2.23
CA GLY A 9 -7.41 -10.37 1.07
C GLY A 9 -7.88 -9.63 -0.19
N GLU A 10 -9.05 -8.99 -0.14
CA GLU A 10 -9.58 -8.22 -1.27
C GLU A 10 -8.72 -7.02 -1.60
N VAL A 11 -8.65 -6.68 -2.87
CA VAL A 11 -7.87 -5.55 -3.38
C VAL A 11 -8.79 -4.51 -4.03
N LEU A 12 -8.70 -3.28 -3.53
CA LEU A 12 -9.20 -2.10 -4.24
C LEU A 12 -8.07 -1.55 -5.10
N HIS A 13 -8.35 -1.22 -6.36
CA HIS A 13 -7.36 -0.59 -7.23
C HIS A 13 -7.96 0.57 -8.03
N ASP A 14 -7.10 1.51 -8.37
CA ASP A 14 -7.43 2.60 -9.29
C ASP A 14 -6.20 2.95 -10.12
N THR A 15 -6.39 3.15 -11.43
CA THR A 15 -5.31 3.45 -12.36
C THR A 15 -5.31 4.94 -12.68
N LYS A 16 -4.30 5.66 -12.22
CA LYS A 16 -4.12 7.10 -12.43
C LYS A 16 -2.97 7.36 -13.41
N ALA A 17 -3.00 8.54 -14.05
CA ALA A 17 -1.95 8.98 -14.96
C ALA A 17 -0.69 9.46 -14.23
N ARG A 18 -0.79 9.80 -12.95
CA ARG A 18 0.29 10.37 -12.13
C ARG A 18 0.29 9.78 -10.72
N HIS A 19 1.39 10.00 -9.98
CA HIS A 19 1.58 9.60 -8.59
C HIS A 19 1.78 10.80 -7.67
N SER A 20 0.99 11.87 -7.87
CA SER A 20 1.05 13.05 -7.00
C SER A 20 0.18 12.87 -5.75
N SER A 21 0.33 13.79 -4.80
CA SER A 21 -0.50 13.83 -3.58
C SER A 21 -1.99 13.97 -3.86
N LYS A 22 -2.36 14.56 -5.00
CA LYS A 22 -3.76 14.66 -5.45
C LYS A 22 -4.33 13.29 -5.75
N GLU A 23 -3.62 12.48 -6.54
CA GLU A 23 -4.06 11.13 -6.89
C GLU A 23 -4.09 10.20 -5.67
N VAL A 24 -3.15 10.37 -4.72
CA VAL A 24 -3.18 9.67 -3.43
C VAL A 24 -4.44 10.04 -2.64
N LEU A 25 -4.76 11.34 -2.55
CA LEU A 25 -5.96 11.80 -1.86
C LEU A 25 -7.24 11.28 -2.53
N ASP A 26 -7.31 11.28 -3.85
CA ASP A 26 -8.44 10.73 -4.59
C ASP A 26 -8.61 9.24 -4.32
N PHE A 27 -7.51 8.50 -4.20
CA PHE A 27 -7.54 7.09 -3.85
C PHE A 27 -7.98 6.86 -2.39
N PHE A 28 -7.57 7.70 -1.44
CA PHE A 28 -8.07 7.64 -0.05
C PHE A 28 -9.59 7.90 0.01
N LYS A 29 -10.09 8.85 -0.76
CA LYS A 29 -11.54 9.10 -0.88
C LYS A 29 -12.28 7.90 -1.47
N PHE A 30 -11.68 7.22 -2.44
CA PHE A 30 -12.24 6.00 -3.01
C PHE A 30 -12.31 4.88 -1.97
N ILE A 31 -11.24 4.66 -1.18
CA ILE A 31 -11.25 3.71 -0.06
C ILE A 31 -12.33 4.11 0.96
N ASP A 32 -12.40 5.39 1.33
CA ASP A 32 -13.39 5.88 2.31
C ASP A 32 -14.84 5.63 1.86
N ALA A 33 -15.10 5.73 0.56
CA ALA A 33 -16.41 5.43 -0.02
C ALA A 33 -16.71 3.92 -0.07
N SER A 34 -15.68 3.08 -0.12
CA SER A 34 -15.81 1.63 -0.22
C SER A 34 -15.92 0.92 1.14
N VAL A 35 -15.59 1.61 2.24
CA VAL A 35 -15.61 1.05 3.59
C VAL A 35 -16.79 1.62 4.39
N SER A 36 -17.49 0.77 5.14
CA SER A 36 -18.60 1.20 6.03
C SER A 36 -18.15 2.36 6.92
N LYS A 37 -19.03 3.35 7.08
CA LYS A 37 -18.73 4.57 7.86
C LYS A 37 -18.60 4.33 9.37
N GLU A 38 -19.08 3.21 9.84
CA GLU A 38 -19.03 2.80 11.25
C GLU A 38 -17.70 2.12 11.63
N LEU A 39 -16.88 1.78 10.64
CA LEU A 39 -15.60 1.10 10.87
C LEU A 39 -14.44 2.10 10.91
N ASP A 40 -13.50 1.86 11.81
CA ASP A 40 -12.20 2.50 11.76
C ASP A 40 -11.38 1.99 10.58
N VAL A 41 -10.60 2.88 9.98
CA VAL A 41 -9.78 2.58 8.81
C VAL A 41 -8.32 2.73 9.18
N HIS A 42 -7.65 1.62 9.42
CA HIS A 42 -6.22 1.56 9.67
C HIS A 42 -5.48 1.30 8.36
N VAL A 43 -4.71 2.27 7.89
CA VAL A 43 -3.95 2.16 6.63
C VAL A 43 -2.47 2.03 6.93
N VAL A 44 -1.87 0.93 6.51
CA VAL A 44 -0.41 0.72 6.51
C VAL A 44 0.13 1.13 5.15
N LEU A 45 1.10 2.03 5.12
CA LEU A 45 1.67 2.58 3.90
C LEU A 45 3.15 2.91 4.08
N ASP A 46 3.86 3.01 2.96
CA ASP A 46 5.25 3.42 2.96
C ASP A 46 5.42 4.91 3.31
N ASN A 47 6.66 5.29 3.61
CA ASN A 47 7.00 6.62 4.09
C ASN A 47 7.26 7.63 2.96
N LEU A 48 6.54 7.54 1.83
CA LEU A 48 6.67 8.51 0.73
C LEU A 48 6.15 9.88 1.12
N SER A 49 6.81 10.93 0.62
CA SER A 49 6.42 12.33 0.87
C SER A 49 5.01 12.66 0.36
N ALA A 50 4.60 12.03 -0.74
CA ALA A 50 3.25 12.20 -1.30
C ALA A 50 2.14 11.80 -0.31
N HIS A 51 2.40 10.82 0.58
CA HIS A 51 1.44 10.37 1.60
C HIS A 51 1.32 11.33 2.79
N LYS A 52 2.28 12.24 2.96
CA LYS A 52 2.33 13.24 4.05
C LYS A 52 2.04 14.66 3.58
N ALA A 53 1.61 14.83 2.34
CA ALA A 53 1.39 16.14 1.76
C ALA A 53 0.22 16.90 2.42
N ALA A 54 0.30 18.23 2.42
CA ALA A 54 -0.69 19.09 3.05
C ALA A 54 -2.15 18.78 2.66
N PRO A 55 -2.53 18.49 1.40
CA PRO A 55 -3.90 18.14 1.06
C PRO A 55 -4.44 16.92 1.79
N ILE A 56 -3.59 15.92 2.05
CA ILE A 56 -3.95 14.71 2.79
C ILE A 56 -4.14 15.05 4.27
N ALA A 57 -3.20 15.81 4.86
CA ALA A 57 -3.30 16.24 6.25
C ALA A 57 -4.58 17.06 6.49
N THR A 58 -4.92 17.98 5.58
CA THR A 58 -6.16 18.78 5.66
C THR A 58 -7.40 17.89 5.58
N TRP A 59 -7.41 16.91 4.69
CA TRP A 59 -8.54 15.98 4.54
C TRP A 59 -8.74 15.12 5.79
N LEU A 60 -7.63 14.62 6.38
CA LEU A 60 -7.65 13.82 7.61
C LEU A 60 -8.05 14.63 8.85
N ALA A 61 -7.78 15.93 8.87
CA ALA A 61 -8.16 16.82 9.99
C ALA A 61 -9.68 17.04 10.11
N HIS A 62 -10.46 16.67 9.10
CA HIS A 62 -11.91 16.84 9.13
C HIS A 62 -12.54 15.85 10.15
N PRO A 63 -13.49 16.28 11.02
CA PRO A 63 -14.09 15.44 12.06
C PRO A 63 -14.64 14.11 11.56
N GLN A 64 -15.22 14.06 10.36
CA GLN A 64 -15.71 12.81 9.74
C GLN A 64 -14.60 11.83 9.39
N ARG A 65 -13.32 12.21 9.52
CA ARG A 65 -12.14 11.38 9.25
C ARG A 65 -11.43 10.93 10.52
N ALA A 66 -12.00 11.19 11.71
CA ALA A 66 -11.47 10.72 12.99
C ALA A 66 -11.26 9.20 13.03
N ARG A 67 -12.02 8.47 12.20
CA ARG A 67 -11.91 7.02 12.02
C ARG A 67 -10.69 6.57 11.20
N TRP A 68 -9.91 7.50 10.60
CA TRP A 68 -8.75 7.19 9.76
C TRP A 68 -7.44 7.24 10.55
N HIS A 69 -6.70 6.15 10.51
CA HIS A 69 -5.42 5.98 11.22
C HIS A 69 -4.33 5.55 10.23
N LEU A 70 -3.38 6.43 9.95
CA LEU A 70 -2.26 6.13 9.06
C LEU A 70 -1.07 5.58 9.85
N HIS A 71 -0.56 4.43 9.43
CA HIS A 71 0.60 3.76 10.00
C HIS A 71 1.72 3.68 8.95
N PHE A 72 2.77 4.47 9.14
CA PHE A 72 3.88 4.49 8.20
C PHE A 72 4.88 3.37 8.52
N THR A 73 5.24 2.58 7.49
CA THR A 73 6.28 1.58 7.65
C THR A 73 7.63 2.25 7.88
N PRO A 74 8.54 1.64 8.68
CA PRO A 74 9.90 2.14 8.82
C PRO A 74 10.62 2.16 7.46
N THR A 75 11.56 3.09 7.30
CA THR A 75 12.44 3.12 6.12
C THR A 75 13.09 1.75 5.90
N SER A 76 13.15 1.29 4.67
CA SER A 76 13.66 -0.03 4.27
C SER A 76 12.85 -1.24 4.79
N SER A 77 11.62 -1.04 5.19
CA SER A 77 10.71 -2.09 5.66
C SER A 77 9.47 -2.26 4.75
N SER A 78 9.63 -2.02 3.46
CA SER A 78 8.56 -2.15 2.45
C SER A 78 7.92 -3.55 2.44
N TRP A 79 8.68 -4.58 2.85
CA TRP A 79 8.17 -5.94 3.01
C TRP A 79 7.01 -6.08 4.03
N LEU A 80 6.78 -5.07 4.88
CA LEU A 80 5.58 -4.95 5.71
C LEU A 80 4.35 -4.47 4.92
N ASN A 81 4.55 -3.92 3.75
CA ASN A 81 3.48 -3.46 2.88
C ASN A 81 2.96 -4.62 2.03
N LEU A 82 1.89 -5.26 2.49
CA LEU A 82 1.35 -6.50 1.90
C LEU A 82 0.91 -6.34 0.45
N VAL A 83 0.47 -5.16 0.05
CA VAL A 83 0.04 -4.88 -1.32
C VAL A 83 1.19 -5.02 -2.32
N GLU A 84 2.45 -4.88 -1.88
CA GLU A 84 3.63 -5.11 -2.75
C GLU A 84 3.72 -6.56 -3.22
N SER A 85 3.33 -7.52 -2.38
CA SER A 85 3.25 -8.93 -2.77
C SER A 85 2.23 -9.14 -3.90
N TRP A 86 1.08 -8.48 -3.81
CA TRP A 86 0.07 -8.50 -4.87
C TRP A 86 0.60 -7.88 -6.18
N PHE A 87 1.28 -6.73 -6.13
CA PHE A 87 1.92 -6.13 -7.30
C PHE A 87 2.98 -7.05 -7.93
N SER A 88 3.76 -7.75 -7.10
CA SER A 88 4.75 -8.72 -7.59
C SER A 88 4.08 -9.87 -8.32
N GLN A 89 2.97 -10.39 -7.83
CA GLN A 89 2.20 -11.44 -8.47
C GLN A 89 1.56 -10.95 -9.78
N LEU A 90 0.94 -9.77 -9.79
CA LEU A 90 0.40 -9.13 -10.98
C LEU A 90 1.49 -9.00 -12.06
N THR A 91 2.66 -8.46 -11.69
CA THR A 91 3.78 -8.27 -12.61
C THR A 91 4.26 -9.60 -13.18
N ASN A 92 4.52 -10.60 -12.34
CA ASN A 92 5.14 -11.86 -12.77
C ASN A 92 4.15 -12.79 -13.51
N ARG A 93 2.89 -12.81 -13.09
CA ARG A 93 1.90 -13.75 -13.66
C ARG A 93 1.13 -13.16 -14.84
N ARG A 94 0.97 -11.85 -14.91
CA ARG A 94 0.16 -11.20 -15.95
C ARG A 94 0.95 -10.22 -16.81
N LEU A 95 1.65 -9.23 -16.22
CA LEU A 95 2.23 -8.15 -17.02
C LEU A 95 3.44 -8.59 -17.83
N LYS A 96 4.37 -9.33 -17.26
CA LYS A 96 5.56 -9.85 -17.98
C LYS A 96 5.22 -10.85 -19.09
N LYS A 97 4.08 -11.49 -19.02
CA LYS A 97 3.62 -12.49 -19.99
C LYS A 97 2.69 -11.91 -21.05
N GLY A 98 2.25 -10.66 -20.88
CA GLY A 98 1.34 -9.99 -21.79
C GLY A 98 2.06 -9.05 -22.74
N THR A 99 1.49 -8.91 -23.94
CA THR A 99 1.86 -7.86 -24.89
C THR A 99 0.73 -6.86 -24.90
N PHE A 100 1.03 -5.58 -24.61
CA PHE A 100 0.04 -4.52 -24.52
C PHE A 100 0.37 -3.45 -25.57
N SER A 101 -0.53 -3.23 -26.51
CA SER A 101 -0.38 -2.24 -27.57
C SER A 101 -0.86 -0.85 -27.17
N SER A 102 -1.57 -0.73 -26.04
CA SER A 102 -2.09 0.54 -25.53
C SER A 102 -2.20 0.55 -24.01
N VAL A 103 -2.25 1.76 -23.44
CA VAL A 103 -2.53 1.96 -22.00
C VAL A 103 -3.92 1.44 -21.63
N ALA A 104 -4.89 1.52 -22.54
CA ALA A 104 -6.23 0.99 -22.31
C ALA A 104 -6.19 -0.53 -22.10
N GLN A 105 -5.50 -1.28 -22.98
CA GLN A 105 -5.33 -2.73 -22.83
C GLN A 105 -4.62 -3.10 -21.53
N LEU A 106 -3.63 -2.33 -21.11
CA LEU A 106 -2.95 -2.55 -19.83
C LEU A 106 -3.90 -2.35 -18.64
N LYS A 107 -4.72 -1.30 -18.66
CA LYS A 107 -5.75 -1.03 -17.63
C LYS A 107 -6.77 -2.16 -17.56
N ASP A 108 -7.28 -2.62 -18.69
CA ASP A 108 -8.22 -3.73 -18.77
C ASP A 108 -7.62 -5.03 -18.20
N ALA A 109 -6.36 -5.32 -18.53
CA ALA A 109 -5.66 -6.49 -18.01
C ALA A 109 -5.48 -6.44 -16.48
N ILE A 110 -5.19 -5.27 -15.91
CA ILE A 110 -5.11 -5.05 -14.46
C ILE A 110 -6.50 -5.22 -13.82
N GLY A 111 -7.55 -4.66 -14.45
CA GLY A 111 -8.93 -4.79 -13.96
C GLY A 111 -9.41 -6.24 -13.93
N ILE A 112 -9.17 -6.99 -15.01
CA ILE A 112 -9.49 -8.42 -15.09
C ILE A 112 -8.73 -9.22 -14.02
N TRP A 113 -7.43 -8.93 -13.85
CA TRP A 113 -6.62 -9.58 -12.82
C TRP A 113 -7.16 -9.31 -11.41
N THR A 114 -7.48 -8.05 -11.08
CA THR A 114 -8.01 -7.69 -9.76
C THR A 114 -9.37 -8.32 -9.52
N LYS A 115 -10.24 -8.36 -10.54
CA LYS A 115 -11.53 -9.03 -10.43
C LYS A 115 -11.36 -10.52 -10.13
N SER A 116 -10.53 -11.22 -10.89
CA SER A 116 -10.24 -12.64 -10.66
C SER A 116 -9.59 -12.89 -9.30
N TRP A 117 -8.73 -11.99 -8.83
CA TRP A 117 -8.18 -12.06 -7.49
C TRP A 117 -9.26 -11.97 -6.41
N ASN A 118 -10.22 -11.05 -6.58
CA ASN A 118 -11.29 -10.80 -5.62
C ASN A 118 -12.44 -11.85 -5.69
N GLU A 119 -12.44 -12.75 -6.66
CA GLU A 119 -13.38 -13.90 -6.71
C GLU A 119 -13.05 -14.97 -5.66
N ASP A 120 -11.75 -15.12 -5.30
CA ASP A 120 -11.28 -16.02 -4.25
C ASP A 120 -10.15 -15.34 -3.46
N PRO A 121 -10.43 -14.25 -2.74
CA PRO A 121 -9.41 -13.50 -2.01
C PRO A 121 -8.96 -14.30 -0.81
N GLN A 122 -7.63 -14.33 -0.58
CA GLN A 122 -7.06 -15.02 0.57
C GLN A 122 -6.56 -14.00 1.60
N PRO A 123 -7.03 -14.07 2.84
CA PRO A 123 -6.54 -13.21 3.90
C PRO A 123 -5.04 -13.44 4.11
N PHE A 124 -4.34 -12.37 4.47
CA PHE A 124 -2.92 -12.49 4.75
C PHE A 124 -2.70 -13.09 6.15
N ILE A 125 -1.97 -14.19 6.19
CA ILE A 125 -1.62 -14.86 7.45
C ILE A 125 -0.15 -14.61 7.76
N TRP A 126 0.13 -13.91 8.86
CA TRP A 126 1.48 -13.72 9.36
C TRP A 126 2.01 -15.05 9.92
N LYS A 127 3.01 -15.62 9.23
CA LYS A 127 3.67 -16.85 9.69
C LYS A 127 4.71 -16.63 10.78
N LYS A 128 5.10 -15.36 11.01
CA LYS A 128 6.11 -14.98 11.99
C LYS A 128 5.46 -14.23 13.14
N ALA A 129 5.92 -14.51 14.35
CA ALA A 129 5.51 -13.77 15.53
C ALA A 129 5.89 -12.29 15.43
N ALA A 130 5.09 -11.42 16.03
CA ALA A 130 5.33 -9.97 16.01
C ALA A 130 6.74 -9.62 16.54
N ASP A 131 7.22 -10.31 17.56
CA ASP A 131 8.54 -10.10 18.17
C ASP A 131 9.69 -10.39 17.20
N GLU A 132 9.58 -11.39 16.34
CA GLU A 132 10.59 -11.66 15.30
C GLU A 132 10.64 -10.53 14.26
N ILE A 133 9.46 -9.98 13.92
CA ILE A 133 9.34 -8.86 13.00
C ILE A 133 9.98 -7.61 13.61
N ILE A 134 9.63 -7.28 14.85
CA ILE A 134 10.18 -6.14 15.59
C ILE A 134 11.69 -6.26 15.72
N THR A 135 12.21 -7.45 16.03
CA THR A 135 13.64 -7.70 16.15
C THR A 135 14.38 -7.46 14.84
N LYS A 136 13.81 -7.89 13.69
CA LYS A 136 14.39 -7.61 12.36
C LYS A 136 14.41 -6.11 12.03
N VAL A 137 13.32 -5.40 12.35
CA VAL A 137 13.25 -3.94 12.14
C VAL A 137 14.30 -3.22 12.99
N LYS A 138 14.45 -3.60 14.26
CA LYS A 138 15.47 -3.03 15.16
C LYS A 138 16.90 -3.28 14.63
N ARG A 139 17.23 -4.50 14.20
CA ARG A 139 18.54 -4.84 13.59
C ARG A 139 18.81 -4.01 12.32
N GLY A 140 17.80 -3.85 11.46
CA GLY A 140 17.92 -3.01 10.25
C GLY A 140 18.23 -1.55 10.58
N ARG A 141 17.57 -0.98 11.60
CA ARG A 141 17.83 0.39 12.06
C ARG A 141 19.24 0.57 12.61
N THR A 142 19.72 -0.38 13.43
CA THR A 142 21.08 -0.35 13.99
C THR A 142 22.12 -0.40 12.87
N LYS A 143 21.92 -1.27 11.88
CA LYS A 143 22.86 -1.39 10.74
C LYS A 143 22.89 -0.12 9.87
N LEU A 144 21.75 0.52 9.63
CA LEU A 144 21.66 1.80 8.93
C LEU A 144 22.35 2.93 9.70
N ALA A 145 22.19 2.98 11.01
CA ALA A 145 22.86 3.99 11.86
C ALA A 145 24.38 3.84 11.83
N LEU A 146 24.90 2.62 11.81
CA LEU A 146 26.34 2.34 11.69
C LEU A 146 26.90 2.79 10.33
N VAL A 147 26.22 2.46 9.24
CA VAL A 147 26.63 2.88 7.88
C VAL A 147 26.64 4.40 7.74
N ASN A 148 25.65 5.09 8.28
CA ASN A 148 25.59 6.56 8.22
C ASN A 148 26.67 7.22 9.11
N SER A 149 27.16 6.56 10.16
CA SER A 149 28.26 7.09 10.98
C SER A 149 29.63 6.90 10.33
N GLU A 150 29.80 5.90 9.47
CA GLU A 150 31.05 5.65 8.73
C GLU A 150 31.22 6.54 7.49
N THR A 151 30.13 7.12 6.97
CA THR A 151 30.17 8.01 5.80
C THR A 151 30.44 9.48 6.14
N HIS A 152 30.62 9.83 7.41
CA HIS A 152 30.95 11.19 7.88
C HIS A 152 32.38 11.36 8.39
N HIS A 153 33.32 10.51 7.95
CA HIS A 153 34.78 10.67 8.16
C HIS A 153 35.48 10.93 6.85
#